data_da7c9bdbdbb677fd5a31c9d3ffd2ca40
#
_entry.id   da7c9bdbdbb677fd5a31c9d3ffd2ca40
#
_cell.length_a   1.000
_cell.length_b   1.000
_cell.length_c   1.000
_cell.angle_alpha   90.00
_cell.angle_beta   90.00
_cell.angle_gamma   90.00
#
_symmetry.space_group_name_H-M   'P 1'
#
loop_
_entity.id
_entity.type
_entity.pdbx_description
1 polymer ?
#
loop_
_entity_poly.entity_id
_entity_poly.type
_entity_poly.pdbx_seq_one_letter_code
_entity_poly.pdbx_strand_id
1 'polypeptide(L)'
;MPPPHGPRTLKTQVEAVIYCDADVATPKHRAIAAAIDGGMIFTGFGLFLFAFHLMGGMFRLNRQTLPFFIGVFGTLAMFYGLLWIWADRQTVGMRCTGLRLIDFDGFPADRRARILRGIGACLSFCAGGVGLLWALADEEKLAWHDHMSKTFPTVEESNRSFFRKP
;
A
#
# COMPACT_ATOMS: atom_id res chain seq x y z
N MET A 1 -3.40 35.72 10.36
CA MET A 1 -2.85 34.65 9.53
C MET A 1 -1.87 33.87 10.39
N PRO A 2 -2.04 32.56 10.63
CA PRO A 2 -0.99 31.77 11.26
C PRO A 2 0.20 31.73 10.30
N PRO A 3 1.46 31.73 10.82
CA PRO A 3 2.64 31.65 9.98
C PRO A 3 2.62 30.33 9.18
N PRO A 4 3.14 30.31 7.94
CA PRO A 4 3.28 29.07 7.18
C PRO A 4 4.14 28.12 8.01
N HIS A 5 3.62 26.93 8.28
CA HIS A 5 4.38 25.89 8.95
C HIS A 5 5.59 25.55 8.07
N GLY A 6 6.78 25.72 8.61
CA GLY A 6 8.01 25.36 7.93
C GLY A 6 8.03 23.87 7.59
N PRO A 7 8.90 23.43 6.66
CA PRO A 7 9.01 22.05 6.27
C PRO A 7 9.25 21.16 7.49
N ARG A 8 8.46 20.09 7.64
CA ARG A 8 8.67 19.09 8.68
C ARG A 8 9.88 18.25 8.31
N THR A 9 10.98 18.41 9.02
CA THR A 9 12.17 17.58 8.84
C THR A 9 12.10 16.37 9.75
N LEU A 10 12.25 15.17 9.18
CA LEU A 10 12.46 13.95 9.95
C LEU A 10 13.84 13.99 10.60
N LYS A 11 13.92 13.69 11.90
CA LYS A 11 15.19 13.62 12.65
C LYS A 11 16.04 12.37 12.33
N THR A 12 15.52 11.44 11.56
CA THR A 12 16.25 10.27 11.04
C THR A 12 17.09 10.66 9.83
N GLN A 13 18.23 10.01 9.61
CA GLN A 13 19.22 10.31 8.54
C GLN A 13 18.67 10.20 7.10
N VAL A 14 17.40 9.84 6.93
CA VAL A 14 16.68 9.89 5.66
C VAL A 14 15.73 11.07 5.76
N GLU A 15 16.19 12.24 5.34
CA GLU A 15 15.38 13.46 5.29
C GLU A 15 14.25 13.31 4.26
N ALA A 16 13.10 12.82 4.70
CA ALA A 16 11.87 12.98 3.96
C ALA A 16 11.24 14.32 4.39
N VAL A 17 11.28 15.30 3.51
CA VAL A 17 10.66 16.60 3.77
C VAL A 17 9.26 16.57 3.18
N ILE A 18 8.23 16.54 4.04
CA ILE A 18 6.82 16.63 3.64
C ILE A 18 6.45 18.12 3.60
N TYR A 19 6.12 18.62 2.42
CA TYR A 19 5.78 20.04 2.20
C TYR A 19 4.29 20.33 2.37
N CYS A 20 3.45 19.31 2.47
CA CYS A 20 1.99 19.48 2.63
C CYS A 20 1.55 19.23 4.07
N ASP A 21 0.50 19.95 4.50
CA ASP A 21 -0.11 19.79 5.84
C ASP A 21 -1.09 18.61 5.94
N ALA A 22 -1.12 17.70 4.96
CA ALA A 22 -2.01 16.56 4.97
C ALA A 22 -1.58 15.53 6.02
N ASP A 23 -2.54 15.05 6.82
CA ASP A 23 -2.27 14.05 7.83
C ASP A 23 -1.96 12.69 7.20
N VAL A 24 -0.88 12.07 7.66
CA VAL A 24 -0.54 10.70 7.27
C VAL A 24 -1.56 9.73 7.88
N ALA A 25 -2.14 8.86 7.07
CA ALA A 25 -3.11 7.88 7.55
C ALA A 25 -2.51 6.99 8.63
N THR A 26 -3.26 6.77 9.70
CA THR A 26 -2.80 5.94 10.83
C THR A 26 -2.50 4.51 10.38
N PRO A 27 -1.52 3.82 11.00
CA PRO A 27 -1.20 2.43 10.68
C PRO A 27 -2.42 1.50 10.76
N LYS A 28 -3.36 1.76 11.68
CA LYS A 28 -4.63 1.01 11.79
C LYS A 28 -5.49 1.14 10.53
N HIS A 29 -5.69 2.34 10.02
CA HIS A 29 -6.44 2.59 8.77
C HIS A 29 -5.80 1.87 7.58
N ARG A 30 -4.48 1.92 7.48
CA ARG A 30 -3.71 1.21 6.45
C ARG A 30 -3.85 -0.30 6.57
N ALA A 31 -3.84 -0.84 7.81
CA ALA A 31 -4.03 -2.26 8.06
C ALA A 31 -5.42 -2.75 7.64
N ILE A 32 -6.48 -1.95 7.89
CA ILE A 32 -7.84 -2.26 7.44
C ILE A 32 -7.91 -2.28 5.91
N ALA A 33 -7.33 -1.28 5.24
CA ALA A 33 -7.27 -1.25 3.78
C ALA A 33 -6.54 -2.50 3.23
N ALA A 34 -5.38 -2.83 3.80
CA ALA A 34 -4.60 -4.00 3.42
C ALA A 34 -5.35 -5.33 3.70
N ALA A 35 -6.14 -5.40 4.79
CA ALA A 35 -6.96 -6.57 5.09
C ALA A 35 -8.08 -6.76 4.06
N ILE A 36 -8.73 -5.69 3.60
CA ILE A 36 -9.74 -5.74 2.53
C ILE A 36 -9.09 -6.20 1.21
N ASP A 37 -7.95 -5.62 0.83
CA ASP A 37 -7.22 -6.00 -0.38
C ASP A 37 -6.74 -7.46 -0.29
N GLY A 38 -6.24 -7.88 0.88
CA GLY A 38 -5.89 -9.27 1.17
C GLY A 38 -7.09 -10.21 1.02
N GLY A 39 -8.26 -9.83 1.54
CA GLY A 39 -9.51 -10.57 1.37
C GLY A 39 -9.89 -10.78 -0.08
N MET A 40 -9.72 -9.77 -0.94
CA MET A 40 -9.93 -9.89 -2.40
C MET A 40 -8.98 -10.90 -3.03
N ILE A 41 -7.69 -10.86 -2.67
CA ILE A 41 -6.68 -11.80 -3.17
C ILE A 41 -6.98 -13.22 -2.68
N PHE A 42 -7.35 -13.40 -1.41
CA PHE A 42 -7.74 -14.69 -0.85
C PHE A 42 -8.99 -15.26 -1.52
N THR A 43 -9.98 -14.41 -1.82
CA THR A 43 -11.17 -14.83 -2.58
C THR A 43 -10.79 -15.32 -3.98
N GLY A 44 -9.94 -14.58 -4.69
CA GLY A 44 -9.43 -14.99 -6.00
C GLY A 44 -8.66 -16.32 -5.93
N PHE A 45 -7.83 -16.48 -4.90
CA PHE A 45 -7.12 -17.74 -4.67
C PHE A 45 -8.08 -18.91 -4.35
N GLY A 46 -9.10 -18.66 -3.53
CA GLY A 46 -10.14 -19.65 -3.24
C GLY A 46 -10.91 -20.09 -4.49
N LEU A 47 -11.25 -19.16 -5.37
CA LEU A 47 -11.87 -19.46 -6.67
C LEU A 47 -10.93 -20.28 -7.57
N PHE A 48 -9.64 -19.96 -7.59
CA PHE A 48 -8.64 -20.76 -8.30
C PHE A 48 -8.60 -22.19 -7.76
N LEU A 49 -8.53 -22.36 -6.44
CA LEU A 49 -8.52 -23.67 -5.80
C LEU A 49 -9.79 -24.48 -6.12
N PHE A 50 -10.94 -23.82 -6.10
CA PHE A 50 -12.21 -24.42 -6.43
C PHE A 50 -12.24 -24.92 -7.88
N ALA A 51 -11.85 -24.08 -8.83
CA ALA A 51 -11.75 -24.45 -10.24
C ALA A 51 -10.76 -25.60 -10.46
N PHE A 52 -9.59 -25.55 -9.79
CA PHE A 52 -8.58 -26.61 -9.83
C PHE A 52 -9.15 -27.95 -9.35
N HIS A 53 -9.94 -27.93 -8.27
CA HIS A 53 -10.61 -29.13 -7.77
C HIS A 53 -11.64 -29.70 -8.76
N LEU A 54 -12.47 -28.83 -9.36
CA LEU A 54 -13.46 -29.26 -10.37
C LEU A 54 -12.81 -29.90 -11.60
N MET A 55 -11.58 -29.48 -11.94
CA MET A 55 -10.82 -30.07 -13.05
C MET A 55 -10.10 -31.39 -12.66
N GLY A 56 -10.40 -31.95 -11.50
CA GLY A 56 -9.82 -33.21 -11.01
C GLY A 56 -8.48 -33.04 -10.27
N GLY A 57 -8.08 -31.82 -9.96
CA GLY A 57 -6.88 -31.55 -9.17
C GLY A 57 -7.04 -32.02 -7.71
N MET A 58 -6.00 -32.65 -7.18
CA MET A 58 -5.99 -33.11 -5.79
C MET A 58 -5.16 -32.16 -4.91
N PHE A 59 -5.79 -31.67 -3.83
CA PHE A 59 -5.06 -30.87 -2.82
C PHE A 59 -4.29 -31.78 -1.86
N ARG A 60 -3.02 -31.98 -2.15
CA ARG A 60 -2.09 -32.58 -1.19
C ARG A 60 -1.07 -31.53 -0.79
N LEU A 61 -1.27 -30.92 0.38
CA LEU A 61 -0.29 -30.00 0.98
C LEU A 61 0.89 -30.82 1.50
N ASN A 62 1.92 -30.94 0.68
CA ASN A 62 3.20 -31.53 1.05
C ASN A 62 4.34 -30.56 0.67
N ARG A 63 5.57 -30.91 1.06
CA ARG A 63 6.74 -30.06 0.76
C ARG A 63 6.95 -29.78 -0.73
N GLN A 64 6.45 -30.64 -1.60
CA GLN A 64 6.62 -30.50 -3.06
C GLN A 64 5.55 -29.60 -3.68
N THR A 65 4.29 -29.66 -3.19
CA THR A 65 3.19 -28.88 -3.73
C THR A 65 3.02 -27.52 -3.09
N LEU A 66 3.51 -27.33 -1.86
CA LEU A 66 3.41 -26.07 -1.14
C LEU A 66 4.03 -24.89 -1.91
N PRO A 67 5.24 -24.97 -2.50
CA PRO A 67 5.81 -23.87 -3.28
C PRO A 67 4.96 -23.48 -4.48
N PHE A 68 4.28 -24.45 -5.12
CA PHE A 68 3.37 -24.17 -6.22
C PHE A 68 2.19 -23.30 -5.78
N PHE A 69 1.51 -23.63 -4.69
CA PHE A 69 0.38 -22.84 -4.18
C PHE A 69 0.81 -21.46 -3.68
N ILE A 70 1.99 -21.36 -3.05
CA ILE A 70 2.57 -20.07 -2.68
C ILE A 70 2.86 -19.25 -3.93
N GLY A 71 3.40 -19.83 -4.98
CA GLY A 71 3.67 -19.19 -6.26
C GLY A 71 2.41 -18.66 -6.92
N VAL A 72 1.34 -19.47 -6.96
CA VAL A 72 0.03 -19.03 -7.50
C VAL A 72 -0.54 -17.86 -6.67
N PHE A 73 -0.52 -17.97 -5.35
CA PHE A 73 -0.98 -16.89 -4.47
C PHE A 73 -0.19 -15.60 -4.69
N GLY A 74 1.14 -15.70 -4.74
CA GLY A 74 2.03 -14.56 -5.01
C GLY A 74 1.78 -13.94 -6.39
N THR A 75 1.54 -14.77 -7.40
CA THR A 75 1.20 -14.32 -8.76
C THR A 75 -0.13 -13.56 -8.77
N LEU A 76 -1.16 -14.06 -8.10
CA LEU A 76 -2.45 -13.37 -7.97
C LEU A 76 -2.29 -12.04 -7.24
N ALA A 77 -1.52 -11.99 -6.15
CA ALA A 77 -1.24 -10.76 -5.41
C ALA A 77 -0.49 -9.73 -6.29
N MET A 78 0.49 -10.18 -7.07
CA MET A 78 1.22 -9.34 -8.01
C MET A 78 0.30 -8.80 -9.10
N PHE A 79 -0.52 -9.64 -9.73
CA PHE A 79 -1.50 -9.19 -10.74
C PHE A 79 -2.50 -8.19 -10.16
N TYR A 80 -3.00 -8.42 -8.96
CA TYR A 80 -3.88 -7.49 -8.27
C TYR A 80 -3.22 -6.13 -8.10
N GLY A 81 -1.99 -6.07 -7.59
CA GLY A 81 -1.25 -4.83 -7.44
C GLY A 81 -0.98 -4.12 -8.76
N LEU A 82 -0.51 -4.86 -9.78
CA LEU A 82 -0.23 -4.31 -11.12
C LEU A 82 -1.49 -3.75 -11.80
N LEU A 83 -2.64 -4.42 -11.64
CA LEU A 83 -3.91 -3.95 -12.17
C LEU A 83 -4.23 -2.52 -11.69
N TRP A 84 -4.09 -2.26 -10.40
CA TRP A 84 -4.39 -0.94 -9.83
C TRP A 84 -3.35 0.12 -10.20
N ILE A 85 -2.08 -0.27 -10.31
CA ILE A 85 -1.01 0.62 -10.82
C ILE A 85 -1.30 0.99 -12.28
N TRP A 86 -1.68 0.01 -13.11
CA TRP A 86 -1.97 0.21 -14.52
C TRP A 86 -3.24 1.05 -14.72
N ALA A 87 -4.28 0.78 -13.92
CA ALA A 87 -5.53 1.55 -13.94
C ALA A 87 -5.38 2.99 -13.42
N ASP A 88 -4.23 3.32 -12.84
CA ASP A 88 -3.95 4.61 -12.18
C ASP A 88 -4.98 4.99 -11.11
N ARG A 89 -5.43 3.99 -10.36
CA ARG A 89 -6.47 4.13 -9.33
C ARG A 89 -6.02 3.54 -7.99
N GLN A 90 -6.78 3.90 -6.96
CA GLN A 90 -6.62 3.32 -5.62
C GLN A 90 -7.14 1.89 -5.60
N THR A 91 -6.55 1.04 -4.76
CA THR A 91 -7.04 -0.32 -4.52
C THR A 91 -8.45 -0.31 -3.91
N VAL A 92 -9.13 -1.44 -3.96
CA VAL A 92 -10.46 -1.58 -3.35
C VAL A 92 -10.40 -1.26 -1.86
N GLY A 93 -9.39 -1.77 -1.15
CA GLY A 93 -9.20 -1.50 0.28
C GLY A 93 -9.03 -0.01 0.58
N MET A 94 -8.20 0.70 -0.18
CA MET A 94 -8.02 2.14 -0.04
C MET A 94 -9.31 2.91 -0.30
N ARG A 95 -10.08 2.51 -1.31
CA ARG A 95 -11.37 3.16 -1.62
C ARG A 95 -12.42 2.94 -0.54
N CYS A 96 -12.51 1.72 0.00
CA CYS A 96 -13.45 1.39 1.08
C CYS A 96 -13.12 2.11 2.38
N THR A 97 -11.85 2.42 2.62
CA THR A 97 -11.39 3.13 3.82
C THR A 97 -11.24 4.64 3.61
N GLY A 98 -11.60 5.18 2.43
CA GLY A 98 -11.45 6.60 2.12
C GLY A 98 -10.00 7.08 2.08
N LEU A 99 -9.06 6.19 1.80
CA LEU A 99 -7.64 6.52 1.69
C LEU A 99 -7.29 6.96 0.27
N ARG A 100 -6.49 8.02 0.17
CA ARG A 100 -5.89 8.49 -1.08
C ARG A 100 -4.37 8.48 -0.98
N LEU A 101 -3.72 8.16 -2.09
CA LEU A 101 -2.28 8.24 -2.20
C LEU A 101 -1.89 9.60 -2.78
N ILE A 102 -1.11 10.35 -2.02
CA ILE A 102 -0.56 11.65 -2.43
C ILE A 102 0.96 11.61 -2.32
N ASP A 103 1.62 12.52 -3.04
CA ASP A 103 3.05 12.75 -2.90
C ASP A 103 3.34 13.71 -1.73
N PHE A 104 4.61 13.95 -1.45
CA PHE A 104 5.04 14.84 -0.35
C PHE A 104 4.70 16.31 -0.61
N ASP A 105 4.37 16.69 -1.84
CA ASP A 105 3.92 18.02 -2.23
C ASP A 105 2.39 18.18 -2.14
N GLY A 106 1.65 17.08 -1.85
CA GLY A 106 0.20 17.08 -1.69
C GLY A 106 -0.59 16.79 -2.98
N PHE A 107 0.09 16.50 -4.10
CA PHE A 107 -0.56 16.14 -5.36
C PHE A 107 -0.88 14.64 -5.42
N PRO A 108 -1.85 14.22 -6.25
CA PRO A 108 -2.10 12.81 -6.48
C PRO A 108 -0.83 12.10 -6.97
N ALA A 109 -0.50 10.95 -6.38
CA ALA A 109 0.70 10.20 -6.71
C ALA A 109 0.74 9.82 -8.19
N ASP A 110 1.85 10.14 -8.87
CA ASP A 110 2.12 9.78 -10.26
C ASP A 110 2.29 8.25 -10.42
N ARG A 111 2.11 7.75 -11.65
CA ARG A 111 2.28 6.33 -11.99
C ARG A 111 3.67 5.79 -11.61
N ARG A 112 4.73 6.59 -11.83
CA ARG A 112 6.10 6.21 -11.43
C ARG A 112 6.22 6.01 -9.94
N ALA A 113 5.66 6.90 -9.14
CA ALA A 113 5.65 6.80 -7.69
C ALA A 113 4.89 5.56 -7.21
N ARG A 114 3.76 5.22 -7.85
CA ARG A 114 3.00 4.00 -7.57
C ARG A 114 3.78 2.73 -7.89
N ILE A 115 4.53 2.71 -8.99
CA ILE A 115 5.40 1.58 -9.35
C ILE A 115 6.51 1.42 -8.31
N LEU A 116 7.21 2.51 -7.96
CA LEU A 116 8.26 2.51 -6.93
C LEU A 116 7.73 2.03 -5.58
N ARG A 117 6.52 2.47 -5.21
CA ARG A 117 5.81 2.01 -4.03
C ARG A 117 5.54 0.51 -4.07
N GLY A 118 5.09 -0.02 -5.21
CA GLY A 118 4.88 -1.45 -5.41
C GLY A 118 6.17 -2.26 -5.25
N ILE A 119 7.27 -1.80 -5.85
CA ILE A 119 8.60 -2.41 -5.72
C ILE A 119 9.04 -2.37 -4.26
N GLY A 120 8.92 -1.23 -3.59
CA GLY A 120 9.26 -1.09 -2.18
C GLY A 120 8.42 -1.98 -1.26
N ALA A 121 7.13 -2.16 -1.58
CA ALA A 121 6.26 -3.09 -0.86
C ALA A 121 6.73 -4.56 -1.05
N CYS A 122 7.06 -4.96 -2.28
CA CYS A 122 7.63 -6.30 -2.54
C CYS A 122 8.92 -6.52 -1.76
N LEU A 123 9.84 -5.55 -1.75
CA LEU A 123 11.08 -5.62 -0.97
C LEU A 123 10.79 -5.74 0.53
N SER A 124 9.80 -4.99 1.05
CA SER A 124 9.38 -5.07 2.45
C SER A 124 8.84 -6.46 2.80
N PHE A 125 8.05 -7.08 1.91
CA PHE A 125 7.57 -8.45 2.10
C PHE A 125 8.72 -9.47 2.05
N CYS A 126 9.65 -9.34 1.11
CA CYS A 126 10.83 -10.22 1.02
C CYS A 126 11.72 -10.10 2.27
N ALA A 127 11.76 -8.92 2.89
CA ALA A 127 12.45 -8.68 4.17
C ALA A 127 11.62 -9.11 5.41
N GLY A 128 10.64 -10.00 5.24
CA GLY A 128 9.79 -10.48 6.35
C GLY A 128 8.83 -9.44 6.91
N GLY A 129 8.48 -8.42 6.13
CA GLY A 129 7.55 -7.36 6.54
C GLY A 129 8.19 -6.24 7.37
N VAL A 130 9.50 -6.26 7.60
CA VAL A 130 10.21 -5.24 8.40
C VAL A 130 9.94 -3.83 7.91
N GLY A 131 9.91 -3.62 6.59
CA GLY A 131 9.62 -2.31 6.01
C GLY A 131 8.20 -1.79 6.27
N LEU A 132 7.24 -2.69 6.52
CA LEU A 132 5.88 -2.31 6.95
C LEU A 132 5.85 -2.00 8.45
N LEU A 133 6.54 -2.82 9.26
CA LEU A 133 6.64 -2.61 10.71
C LEU A 133 7.38 -1.32 11.06
N TRP A 134 8.27 -0.87 10.18
CA TRP A 134 8.99 0.39 10.33
C TRP A 134 8.05 1.57 10.57
N ALA A 135 6.88 1.60 9.91
CA ALA A 135 5.87 2.65 10.10
C ALA A 135 5.31 2.75 11.53
N LEU A 136 5.54 1.75 12.38
CA LEU A 136 5.17 1.80 13.81
C LEU A 136 6.24 2.48 14.65
N ALA A 137 7.49 2.45 14.21
CA ALA A 137 8.65 3.03 14.88
C ALA A 137 9.00 4.43 14.35
N ASP A 138 8.54 4.76 13.17
CA ASP A 138 8.80 6.03 12.50
C ASP A 138 7.94 7.17 13.08
N GLU A 139 8.52 8.33 13.34
CA GLU A 139 7.83 9.49 13.90
C GLU A 139 6.69 9.98 12.99
N GLU A 140 6.88 9.93 11.68
CA GLU A 140 5.91 10.32 10.65
C GLU A 140 5.00 9.16 10.22
N LYS A 141 5.17 7.97 10.81
CA LYS A 141 4.40 6.76 10.49
C LYS A 141 4.52 6.33 9.02
N LEU A 142 5.66 6.59 8.39
CA LEU A 142 5.96 6.21 7.03
C LEU A 142 6.62 4.84 6.97
N ALA A 143 6.18 3.99 6.05
CA ALA A 143 6.81 2.70 5.76
C ALA A 143 7.97 2.89 4.76
N TRP A 144 8.84 1.90 4.59
CA TRP A 144 9.95 1.97 3.61
C TRP A 144 9.50 2.30 2.20
N HIS A 145 8.41 1.71 1.76
CA HIS A 145 7.87 1.99 0.43
C HIS A 145 7.30 3.41 0.30
N ASP A 146 6.87 4.04 1.41
CA ASP A 146 6.45 5.45 1.43
C ASP A 146 7.66 6.36 1.18
N HIS A 147 8.78 6.10 1.86
CA HIS A 147 10.04 6.85 1.67
C HIS A 147 10.60 6.67 0.26
N MET A 148 10.63 5.43 -0.27
CA MET A 148 11.15 5.14 -1.60
C MET A 148 10.36 5.81 -2.72
N SER A 149 9.04 5.88 -2.56
CA SER A 149 8.14 6.45 -3.57
C SER A 149 7.85 7.94 -3.37
N LYS A 150 8.28 8.51 -2.24
CA LYS A 150 7.93 9.87 -1.79
C LYS A 150 6.41 10.09 -1.79
N THR A 151 5.66 9.08 -1.37
CA THR A 151 4.20 9.12 -1.31
C THR A 151 3.70 8.56 0.00
N PHE A 152 2.55 9.02 0.45
CA PHE A 152 1.90 8.47 1.63
C PHE A 152 0.37 8.44 1.46
N PRO A 153 -0.31 7.50 2.11
CA PRO A 153 -1.77 7.51 2.16
C PRO A 153 -2.27 8.54 3.15
N THR A 154 -3.25 9.33 2.74
CA THR A 154 -3.98 10.29 3.57
C THR A 154 -5.48 9.99 3.54
N VAL A 155 -6.23 10.49 4.52
CA VAL A 155 -7.69 10.36 4.54
C VAL A 155 -8.29 11.43 3.63
N GLU A 156 -9.26 11.06 2.80
CA GLU A 156 -9.86 11.93 1.78
C GLU A 156 -10.46 13.23 2.35
N GLU A 157 -10.99 13.21 3.57
CA GLU A 157 -11.56 14.39 4.24
C GLU A 157 -10.50 15.45 4.58
N SER A 158 -9.30 15.01 5.01
CA SER A 158 -8.19 15.92 5.30
C SER A 158 -7.75 16.68 4.04
N ASN A 159 -7.78 16.03 2.88
CA ASN A 159 -7.36 16.64 1.62
C ASN A 159 -8.41 17.61 1.03
N ARG A 160 -9.70 17.41 1.27
CA ARG A 160 -10.76 18.31 0.77
C ARG A 160 -10.70 19.71 1.38
N SER A 161 -10.18 19.85 2.59
CA SER A 161 -10.04 21.16 3.24
C SER A 161 -9.00 22.05 2.55
N PHE A 162 -8.00 21.49 1.88
CA PHE A 162 -6.95 22.22 1.16
C PHE A 162 -7.44 22.87 -0.12
N PHE A 163 -8.25 22.17 -0.92
CA PHE A 163 -8.77 22.70 -2.18
C PHE A 163 -9.99 23.61 -2.03
N ARG A 164 -10.45 23.83 -0.80
CA ARG A 164 -11.64 24.64 -0.50
C ARG A 164 -11.32 26.04 0.05
N LYS A 165 -10.10 26.54 -0.12
CA LYS A 165 -9.84 27.96 0.19
C LYS A 165 -10.14 28.83 -1.03
N PRO A 166 -10.99 29.89 -0.82
CA PRO A 166 -11.38 30.85 -1.85
C PRO A 166 -10.20 31.66 -2.35
#